data_154a1a9b6a7e8d3dd321c6b281a0926d
#
_entry.id   154a1a9b6a7e8d3dd321c6b281a0926d
#
_cell.length_a   1.000
_cell.length_b   1.000
_cell.length_c   1.000
_cell.angle_alpha   90.00
_cell.angle_beta   90.00
_cell.angle_gamma   90.00
#
_symmetry.space_group_name_H-M   'P 1'
#
loop_
_entity.id
_entity.type
_entity.pdbx_description
1 polymer ?
#
loop_
_entity_poly.entity_id
_entity_poly.type
_entity_poly.pdbx_seq_one_letter_code
_entity_poly.pdbx_strand_id
1 'polypeptide(L)'
;MELPKSILDRYYRRMRDMGIMFRPNFELGGSTSIQDLFDDGYRSVFVGTGAWKPRKLGVPGETFGHVFYSINYLNNPDVYELGDKVAIIGAGNAAMDVARTAIRHGSRDVTVYVRRDKVAASENEYNYAVLDGVHFEFKKNIVRIVDEGAVFCDRVEDPETGKLVDDHSTDQLVEADSVIISVSQVPRDRLVNRDHELQMNQRGTLQIDEQGETTMEGVFASGDVVTGAKTVVAAVAAAKQIADNMDVYCRKSTGTRAPSKNSVKEKSPSEQEPDSGTVQEGSFLQKGQVRPARSLPRFCDDL
;
A
#
# COMPACT_ATOMS: atom_id res chain seq x y z
N MET A 1 -13.97 -11.27 6.15
CA MET A 1 -13.73 -12.73 5.97
C MET A 1 -12.25 -12.93 5.70
N GLU A 2 -11.51 -13.59 6.58
CA GLU A 2 -10.08 -13.87 6.35
C GLU A 2 -9.91 -14.99 5.31
N LEU A 3 -8.93 -14.82 4.41
CA LEU A 3 -8.53 -15.88 3.49
C LEU A 3 -7.90 -17.03 4.30
N PRO A 4 -8.39 -18.28 4.17
CA PRO A 4 -7.86 -19.41 4.94
C PRO A 4 -6.34 -19.59 4.72
N LYS A 5 -5.59 -19.72 5.82
CA LYS A 5 -4.12 -19.90 5.78
C LYS A 5 -3.69 -21.10 4.93
N SER A 6 -4.48 -22.16 4.91
CA SER A 6 -4.23 -23.36 4.08
C SER A 6 -4.20 -23.06 2.58
N ILE A 7 -4.97 -22.06 2.11
CA ILE A 7 -4.95 -21.61 0.72
C ILE A 7 -3.63 -20.88 0.44
N LEU A 8 -3.22 -19.99 1.35
CA LEU A 8 -1.94 -19.26 1.22
C LEU A 8 -0.75 -20.23 1.20
N ASP A 9 -0.72 -21.22 2.10
CA ASP A 9 0.32 -22.24 2.16
C ASP A 9 0.40 -23.07 0.88
N ARG A 10 -0.75 -23.40 0.29
CA ARG A 10 -0.82 -24.13 -0.99
C ARG A 10 -0.18 -23.29 -2.12
N TYR A 11 -0.54 -22.02 -2.25
CA TYR A 11 0.04 -21.13 -3.26
C TYR A 11 1.54 -20.91 -3.02
N TYR A 12 1.97 -20.70 -1.79
CA TYR A 12 3.36 -20.55 -1.44
C TYR A 12 4.21 -21.76 -1.86
N ARG A 13 3.74 -22.99 -1.55
CA ARG A 13 4.44 -24.22 -1.98
C ARG A 13 4.51 -24.31 -3.49
N ARG A 14 3.38 -24.08 -4.20
CA ARG A 14 3.34 -24.10 -5.66
C ARG A 14 4.32 -23.12 -6.28
N MET A 15 4.40 -21.90 -5.78
CA MET A 15 5.37 -20.89 -6.27
C MET A 15 6.82 -21.36 -6.05
N ARG A 16 7.13 -21.94 -4.90
CA ARG A 16 8.45 -22.51 -4.63
C ARG A 16 8.79 -23.66 -5.58
N ASP A 17 7.84 -24.56 -5.81
CA ASP A 17 8.01 -25.70 -6.73
C ASP A 17 8.26 -25.25 -8.19
N MET A 18 7.75 -24.06 -8.55
CA MET A 18 8.05 -23.39 -9.83
C MET A 18 9.43 -22.72 -9.87
N GLY A 19 10.18 -22.71 -8.78
CA GLY A 19 11.51 -22.11 -8.69
C GLY A 19 11.52 -20.64 -8.28
N ILE A 20 10.38 -20.08 -7.81
CA ILE A 20 10.34 -18.71 -7.29
C ILE A 20 11.07 -18.66 -5.95
N MET A 21 12.06 -17.79 -5.85
CA MET A 21 12.82 -17.55 -4.64
C MET A 21 12.20 -16.42 -3.82
N PHE A 22 11.86 -16.71 -2.57
CA PHE A 22 11.38 -15.71 -1.61
C PHE A 22 12.57 -15.19 -0.79
N ARG A 23 12.70 -13.88 -0.73
CA ARG A 23 13.71 -13.18 0.09
C ARG A 23 13.01 -12.25 1.10
N PRO A 24 12.50 -12.80 2.22
CA PRO A 24 11.90 -12.00 3.29
C PRO A 24 12.96 -11.11 3.94
N ASN A 25 12.51 -10.03 4.58
CA ASN A 25 13.37 -9.05 5.25
C ASN A 25 14.36 -8.32 4.32
N PHE A 26 14.08 -8.31 3.02
CA PHE A 26 14.85 -7.55 2.04
C PHE A 26 14.12 -6.24 1.73
N GLU A 27 14.72 -5.11 2.08
CA GLU A 27 14.10 -3.79 1.94
C GLU A 27 14.72 -3.03 0.75
N LEU A 28 13.87 -2.66 -0.21
CA LEU A 28 14.19 -1.73 -1.28
C LEU A 28 13.86 -0.30 -0.87
N GLY A 29 14.65 0.67 -1.37
CA GLY A 29 14.48 2.09 -1.09
C GLY A 29 15.21 2.56 0.19
N GLY A 30 15.80 1.63 0.93
CA GLY A 30 16.72 1.91 2.03
C GLY A 30 18.18 1.81 1.59
N SER A 31 18.83 0.69 1.90
CA SER A 31 20.22 0.40 1.50
C SER A 31 20.33 -0.04 0.04
N THR A 32 19.28 -0.67 -0.52
CA THR A 32 19.26 -1.22 -1.87
C THR A 32 18.29 -0.44 -2.75
N SER A 33 18.74 -0.03 -3.94
CA SER A 33 17.95 0.61 -4.98
C SER A 33 17.43 -0.40 -6.02
N ILE A 34 16.54 0.02 -6.90
CA ILE A 34 16.15 -0.79 -8.06
C ILE A 34 17.34 -0.94 -9.03
N GLN A 35 18.19 0.09 -9.15
CA GLN A 35 19.39 0.01 -9.98
C GLN A 35 20.35 -1.10 -9.50
N ASP A 36 20.50 -1.27 -8.19
CA ASP A 36 21.33 -2.37 -7.66
C ASP A 36 20.81 -3.76 -8.09
N LEU A 37 19.48 -3.92 -8.26
CA LEU A 37 18.92 -5.16 -8.80
C LEU A 37 19.31 -5.36 -10.28
N PHE A 38 19.32 -4.31 -11.08
CA PHE A 38 19.79 -4.39 -12.47
C PHE A 38 21.28 -4.71 -12.55
N ASP A 39 22.08 -4.12 -11.68
CA ASP A 39 23.52 -4.37 -11.56
C ASP A 39 23.80 -5.83 -11.10
N ASP A 40 22.91 -6.42 -10.32
CA ASP A 40 22.90 -7.85 -9.94
C ASP A 40 22.46 -8.79 -11.09
N GLY A 41 22.05 -8.24 -12.23
CA GLY A 41 21.72 -9.00 -13.45
C GLY A 41 20.23 -9.29 -13.64
N TYR A 42 19.33 -8.69 -12.84
CA TYR A 42 17.91 -8.76 -13.13
C TYR A 42 17.61 -7.95 -14.40
N ARG A 43 16.79 -8.50 -15.29
CA ARG A 43 16.45 -7.84 -16.57
C ARG A 43 15.28 -6.89 -16.46
N SER A 44 14.37 -7.18 -15.55
CA SER A 44 13.16 -6.41 -15.33
C SER A 44 12.75 -6.53 -13.86
N VAL A 45 12.11 -5.50 -13.33
CA VAL A 45 11.63 -5.43 -11.95
C VAL A 45 10.14 -5.14 -11.95
N PHE A 46 9.37 -5.88 -11.17
CA PHE A 46 7.95 -5.62 -10.96
C PHE A 46 7.69 -5.03 -9.58
N VAL A 47 7.06 -3.86 -9.54
CA VAL A 47 6.70 -3.15 -8.30
C VAL A 47 5.23 -3.40 -7.99
N GLY A 48 4.96 -4.32 -7.07
CA GLY A 48 3.63 -4.68 -6.60
C GLY A 48 3.44 -4.41 -5.11
N THR A 49 4.04 -3.35 -4.58
CA THR A 49 4.15 -3.05 -3.14
C THR A 49 2.85 -2.61 -2.48
N GLY A 50 1.81 -2.32 -3.25
CA GLY A 50 0.51 -1.88 -2.73
C GLY A 50 0.52 -0.45 -2.16
N ALA A 51 -0.47 -0.16 -1.31
CA ALA A 51 -0.69 1.14 -0.69
C ALA A 51 -0.83 0.97 0.83
N TRP A 52 0.23 1.23 1.58
CA TRP A 52 0.33 0.96 3.02
C TRP A 52 0.52 2.20 3.89
N LYS A 53 0.56 3.39 3.28
CA LYS A 53 0.65 4.66 4.00
C LYS A 53 -0.75 5.25 4.11
N PRO A 54 -1.25 5.54 5.32
CA PRO A 54 -2.57 6.16 5.46
C PRO A 54 -2.56 7.54 4.80
N ARG A 55 -3.65 7.89 4.13
CA ARG A 55 -3.85 9.24 3.62
C ARG A 55 -4.26 10.15 4.76
N LYS A 56 -3.57 11.27 4.89
CA LYS A 56 -3.93 12.31 5.84
C LYS A 56 -5.13 13.12 5.32
N LEU A 57 -5.95 13.60 6.25
CA LEU A 57 -7.04 14.54 5.96
C LEU A 57 -6.52 15.96 5.77
N GLY A 58 -5.48 16.32 6.52
CA GLY A 58 -4.93 17.67 6.55
C GLY A 58 -5.77 18.65 7.37
N VAL A 59 -6.57 18.14 8.32
CA VAL A 59 -7.39 18.97 9.22
C VAL A 59 -6.66 19.24 10.52
N PRO A 60 -6.95 20.36 11.21
CA PRO A 60 -6.41 20.63 12.54
C PRO A 60 -6.78 19.51 13.52
N GLY A 61 -5.83 19.14 14.40
CA GLY A 61 -6.02 18.11 15.41
C GLY A 61 -5.82 16.67 14.94
N GLU A 62 -5.47 16.41 13.68
CA GLU A 62 -5.25 15.06 13.14
C GLU A 62 -4.13 14.28 13.84
N THR A 63 -3.30 14.94 14.64
CA THR A 63 -2.16 14.35 15.37
C THR A 63 -2.43 14.12 16.84
N PHE A 64 -3.64 14.32 17.32
CA PHE A 64 -3.99 14.04 18.73
C PHE A 64 -3.86 12.54 19.05
N GLY A 65 -3.63 12.22 20.32
CA GLY A 65 -3.37 10.86 20.79
C GLY A 65 -4.54 9.88 20.63
N HIS A 66 -5.77 10.39 20.56
CA HIS A 66 -6.98 9.60 20.34
C HIS A 66 -7.38 9.49 18.85
N VAL A 67 -6.52 9.95 17.93
CA VAL A 67 -6.73 9.85 16.47
C VAL A 67 -5.93 8.71 15.89
N PHE A 68 -6.60 7.78 15.23
CA PHE A 68 -6.00 6.59 14.65
C PHE A 68 -6.29 6.49 13.15
N TYR A 69 -5.50 5.69 12.45
CA TYR A 69 -5.74 5.35 11.06
C TYR A 69 -6.21 3.92 10.91
N SER A 70 -7.20 3.69 10.05
CA SER A 70 -7.81 2.37 9.81
C SER A 70 -6.82 1.26 9.55
N ILE A 71 -5.79 1.52 8.72
CA ILE A 71 -4.79 0.51 8.38
C ILE A 71 -3.94 0.08 9.59
N ASN A 72 -3.64 1.01 10.50
CA ASN A 72 -2.88 0.70 11.71
C ASN A 72 -3.74 -0.06 12.71
N TYR A 73 -4.98 0.41 12.92
CA TYR A 73 -5.93 -0.24 13.81
C TYR A 73 -6.25 -1.68 13.37
N LEU A 74 -6.61 -1.88 12.10
CA LEU A 74 -6.96 -3.21 11.58
C LEU A 74 -5.78 -4.19 11.54
N ASN A 75 -4.54 -3.70 11.54
CA ASN A 75 -3.36 -4.57 11.58
C ASN A 75 -3.20 -5.26 12.94
N ASN A 76 -3.54 -4.59 14.03
CA ASN A 76 -3.50 -5.16 15.39
C ASN A 76 -4.49 -4.44 16.31
N PRO A 77 -5.78 -4.74 16.23
CA PRO A 77 -6.82 -4.02 16.97
C PRO A 77 -6.71 -4.20 18.48
N ASP A 78 -6.13 -5.32 18.96
CA ASP A 78 -6.03 -5.65 20.39
C ASP A 78 -5.15 -4.68 21.20
N VAL A 79 -4.33 -3.85 20.54
CA VAL A 79 -3.45 -2.89 21.22
C VAL A 79 -4.08 -1.49 21.36
N TYR A 80 -5.31 -1.32 20.87
CA TYR A 80 -6.01 -0.03 20.90
C TYR A 80 -7.15 -0.04 21.92
N GLU A 81 -7.16 0.95 22.79
CA GLU A 81 -8.26 1.22 23.70
C GLU A 81 -9.07 2.38 23.10
N LEU A 82 -10.15 2.07 22.41
CA LEU A 82 -10.94 3.05 21.65
C LEU A 82 -11.95 3.82 22.53
N GLY A 83 -12.32 3.27 23.68
CA GLY A 83 -13.42 3.80 24.49
C GLY A 83 -14.80 3.39 23.96
N ASP A 84 -15.84 3.99 24.52
CA ASP A 84 -17.23 3.66 24.20
C ASP A 84 -17.71 4.35 22.91
N LYS A 85 -17.32 5.61 22.68
CA LYS A 85 -17.75 6.44 21.54
C LYS A 85 -16.66 6.54 20.49
N VAL A 86 -16.91 6.01 19.30
CA VAL A 86 -15.94 6.00 18.20
C VAL A 86 -16.50 6.69 16.97
N ALA A 87 -15.84 7.77 16.52
CA ALA A 87 -16.14 8.45 15.28
C ALA A 87 -15.23 7.95 14.15
N ILE A 88 -15.81 7.41 13.07
CA ILE A 88 -15.07 6.90 11.92
C ILE A 88 -15.28 7.81 10.73
N ILE A 89 -14.20 8.33 10.15
CA ILE A 89 -14.22 9.25 9.01
C ILE A 89 -13.90 8.50 7.75
N GLY A 90 -14.90 8.34 6.87
CA GLY A 90 -14.77 7.60 5.61
C GLY A 90 -15.79 6.47 5.49
N ALA A 91 -16.08 6.01 4.26
CA ALA A 91 -17.19 5.11 4.00
C ALA A 91 -16.87 4.00 2.98
N GLY A 92 -15.61 3.59 2.89
CA GLY A 92 -15.18 2.43 2.10
C GLY A 92 -15.25 1.12 2.87
N ASN A 93 -14.93 -0.02 2.24
CA ASN A 93 -14.92 -1.33 2.89
C ASN A 93 -14.05 -1.34 4.17
N ALA A 94 -12.89 -0.70 4.14
CA ALA A 94 -12.03 -0.58 5.32
C ALA A 94 -12.71 0.15 6.50
N ALA A 95 -13.58 1.14 6.23
CA ALA A 95 -14.34 1.80 7.29
C ALA A 95 -15.39 0.86 7.91
N MET A 96 -16.00 -0.01 7.09
CA MET A 96 -16.94 -1.04 7.57
C MET A 96 -16.21 -2.05 8.46
N ASP A 97 -15.04 -2.51 8.02
CA ASP A 97 -14.21 -3.43 8.82
C ASP A 97 -13.79 -2.80 10.15
N VAL A 98 -13.37 -1.52 10.16
CA VAL A 98 -13.03 -0.76 11.37
C VAL A 98 -14.22 -0.69 12.32
N ALA A 99 -15.39 -0.28 11.82
CA ALA A 99 -16.58 -0.10 12.63
C ALA A 99 -17.02 -1.40 13.30
N ARG A 100 -17.09 -2.46 12.52
CA ARG A 100 -17.47 -3.79 13.01
C ARG A 100 -16.45 -4.36 13.99
N THR A 101 -15.16 -4.08 13.77
CA THR A 101 -14.09 -4.50 14.69
C THR A 101 -14.18 -3.72 15.99
N ALA A 102 -14.42 -2.40 15.96
CA ALA A 102 -14.59 -1.57 17.16
C ALA A 102 -15.74 -2.08 18.05
N ILE A 103 -16.91 -2.37 17.46
CA ILE A 103 -18.04 -2.97 18.21
C ILE A 103 -17.64 -4.31 18.85
N ARG A 104 -16.97 -5.19 18.12
CA ARG A 104 -16.55 -6.50 18.65
C ARG A 104 -15.50 -6.40 19.75
N HIS A 105 -14.74 -5.30 19.78
CA HIS A 105 -13.77 -4.97 20.82
C HIS A 105 -14.38 -4.18 21.97
N GLY A 106 -15.72 -3.96 21.98
CA GLY A 106 -16.46 -3.46 23.14
C GLY A 106 -16.92 -2.01 23.06
N SER A 107 -16.62 -1.26 21.98
CA SER A 107 -17.18 0.07 21.77
C SER A 107 -18.70 -0.01 21.59
N ARG A 108 -19.45 0.92 22.20
CA ARG A 108 -20.93 0.87 22.25
C ARG A 108 -21.61 1.79 21.28
N ASP A 109 -21.00 2.92 21.00
CA ASP A 109 -21.48 3.95 20.08
C ASP A 109 -20.45 4.17 18.98
N VAL A 110 -20.66 3.50 17.85
CA VAL A 110 -19.76 3.56 16.70
C VAL A 110 -20.48 4.19 15.54
N THR A 111 -20.07 5.40 15.16
CA THR A 111 -20.68 6.17 14.08
C THR A 111 -19.73 6.43 12.94
N VAL A 112 -20.17 6.12 11.72
CA VAL A 112 -19.45 6.36 10.46
C VAL A 112 -19.96 7.65 9.81
N TYR A 113 -19.06 8.62 9.64
CA TYR A 113 -19.34 9.91 9.01
C TYR A 113 -19.01 9.85 7.52
N VAL A 114 -20.04 10.01 6.71
CA VAL A 114 -20.01 9.83 5.26
C VAL A 114 -20.13 11.17 4.55
N ARG A 115 -19.13 11.55 3.79
CA ARG A 115 -19.06 12.83 3.08
C ARG A 115 -20.06 12.97 1.93
N ARG A 116 -20.69 11.87 1.52
CA ARG A 116 -21.67 11.80 0.42
C ARG A 116 -23.02 11.35 0.94
N ASP A 117 -23.98 11.22 0.03
CA ASP A 117 -25.32 10.68 0.28
C ASP A 117 -25.37 9.15 0.39
N LYS A 118 -24.26 8.47 0.05
CA LYS A 118 -24.12 7.01 0.10
C LYS A 118 -22.71 6.57 0.43
N VAL A 119 -22.58 5.37 0.98
CA VAL A 119 -21.30 4.71 1.25
C VAL A 119 -20.61 4.31 -0.07
N ALA A 120 -19.28 4.22 -0.02
CA ALA A 120 -18.48 3.69 -1.12
C ALA A 120 -18.17 2.19 -0.93
N ALA A 121 -18.49 1.63 0.23
CA ALA A 121 -18.39 0.20 0.53
C ALA A 121 -19.37 -0.62 -0.32
N SER A 122 -19.12 -1.92 -0.46
CA SER A 122 -20.08 -2.84 -1.05
C SER A 122 -21.35 -2.92 -0.19
N GLU A 123 -22.47 -3.19 -0.84
CA GLU A 123 -23.77 -3.32 -0.16
C GLU A 123 -23.76 -4.36 0.95
N ASN A 124 -23.08 -5.49 0.72
CA ASN A 124 -22.94 -6.53 1.73
C ASN A 124 -22.18 -6.06 2.99
N GLU A 125 -21.04 -5.35 2.81
CA GLU A 125 -20.27 -4.86 3.96
C GLU A 125 -21.03 -3.76 4.72
N TYR A 126 -21.75 -2.89 4.02
CA TYR A 126 -22.64 -1.91 4.63
C TYR A 126 -23.75 -2.58 5.44
N ASN A 127 -24.46 -3.54 4.86
CA ASN A 127 -25.55 -4.25 5.53
C ASN A 127 -25.05 -5.00 6.78
N TYR A 128 -23.88 -5.63 6.71
CA TYR A 128 -23.27 -6.28 7.88
C TYR A 128 -22.90 -5.27 8.97
N ALA A 129 -22.43 -4.08 8.62
CA ALA A 129 -22.11 -3.05 9.59
C ALA A 129 -23.39 -2.53 10.29
N VAL A 130 -24.46 -2.33 9.54
CA VAL A 130 -25.78 -1.97 10.11
C VAL A 130 -26.30 -3.05 11.05
N LEU A 131 -26.19 -4.34 10.66
CA LEU A 131 -26.59 -5.46 11.51
C LEU A 131 -25.78 -5.59 12.80
N ASP A 132 -24.50 -5.23 12.74
CA ASP A 132 -23.61 -5.19 13.92
C ASP A 132 -23.87 -3.96 14.82
N GLY A 133 -24.78 -3.03 14.43
CA GLY A 133 -25.18 -1.88 15.23
C GLY A 133 -24.41 -0.59 14.94
N VAL A 134 -23.74 -0.49 13.81
CA VAL A 134 -23.04 0.74 13.39
C VAL A 134 -24.03 1.83 12.97
N HIS A 135 -23.84 3.04 13.44
CA HIS A 135 -24.58 4.22 13.03
C HIS A 135 -23.93 4.93 11.84
N PHE A 136 -24.72 5.60 11.02
CA PHE A 136 -24.23 6.29 9.81
C PHE A 136 -24.81 7.71 9.76
N GLU A 137 -23.92 8.69 9.61
CA GLU A 137 -24.24 10.09 9.37
C GLU A 137 -23.77 10.50 7.98
N PHE A 138 -24.73 10.82 7.12
CA PHE A 138 -24.47 11.15 5.72
C PHE A 138 -24.34 12.67 5.51
N LYS A 139 -23.66 13.05 4.41
CA LYS A 139 -23.42 14.46 4.03
C LYS A 139 -22.73 15.25 5.15
N LYS A 140 -21.85 14.59 5.91
CA LYS A 140 -21.04 15.20 6.96
C LYS A 140 -19.57 15.26 6.54
N ASN A 141 -18.95 16.43 6.65
CA ASN A 141 -17.52 16.59 6.45
C ASN A 141 -16.83 16.99 7.74
N ILE A 142 -15.62 16.44 7.94
CA ILE A 142 -14.79 16.79 9.09
C ILE A 142 -14.18 18.18 8.89
N VAL A 143 -14.24 19.01 9.91
CA VAL A 143 -13.67 20.36 9.94
C VAL A 143 -12.36 20.39 10.72
N ARG A 144 -12.39 19.85 11.93
CA ARG A 144 -11.22 19.73 12.83
C ARG A 144 -11.47 18.67 13.89
N ILE A 145 -10.41 18.24 14.53
CA ILE A 145 -10.45 17.34 15.69
C ILE A 145 -10.02 18.13 16.91
N VAL A 146 -10.65 17.88 18.05
CA VAL A 146 -10.40 18.51 19.34
C VAL A 146 -10.29 17.42 20.42
N ASP A 147 -9.89 17.77 21.63
CA ASP A 147 -9.68 16.78 22.70
C ASP A 147 -10.96 16.01 23.06
N GLU A 148 -12.13 16.65 22.95
CA GLU A 148 -13.41 16.05 23.26
C GLU A 148 -14.02 15.22 22.11
N GLY A 149 -13.38 15.20 20.92
CA GLY A 149 -13.88 14.48 19.74
C GLY A 149 -13.60 15.18 18.41
N ALA A 150 -14.62 15.32 17.56
CA ALA A 150 -14.46 15.88 16.23
C ALA A 150 -15.58 16.85 15.86
N VAL A 151 -15.24 17.91 15.12
CA VAL A 151 -16.20 18.89 14.62
C VAL A 151 -16.53 18.58 13.17
N PHE A 152 -17.81 18.40 12.89
CA PHE A 152 -18.34 18.16 11.55
C PHE A 152 -19.24 19.31 11.10
N CYS A 153 -19.29 19.54 9.79
CA CYS A 153 -20.27 20.39 9.15
C CYS A 153 -21.16 19.56 8.20
N ASP A 154 -22.33 20.09 7.88
CA ASP A 154 -23.18 19.54 6.84
C ASP A 154 -22.62 19.85 5.45
N ARG A 155 -22.92 18.97 4.53
CA ARG A 155 -22.68 19.20 3.10
C ARG A 155 -24.01 19.41 2.39
N VAL A 156 -24.17 20.58 1.83
CA VAL A 156 -25.39 21.00 1.11
C VAL A 156 -25.14 21.04 -0.40
N GLU A 157 -26.19 20.89 -1.18
CA GLU A 157 -26.08 21.05 -2.63
C GLU A 157 -26.03 22.56 -2.96
N ASP A 158 -24.97 22.97 -3.64
CA ASP A 158 -24.84 24.28 -4.22
C ASP A 158 -25.90 24.46 -5.32
N PRO A 159 -26.78 25.47 -5.23
CA PRO A 159 -27.90 25.64 -6.17
C PRO A 159 -27.47 25.88 -7.62
N GLU A 160 -26.26 26.43 -7.85
CA GLU A 160 -25.79 26.77 -9.18
C GLU A 160 -25.05 25.60 -9.85
N THR A 161 -24.29 24.84 -9.08
CA THR A 161 -23.42 23.78 -9.61
C THR A 161 -23.93 22.36 -9.38
N GLY A 162 -24.92 22.18 -8.49
CA GLY A 162 -25.41 20.87 -8.04
C GLY A 162 -24.37 20.03 -7.28
N LYS A 163 -23.24 20.63 -6.87
CA LYS A 163 -22.19 19.94 -6.13
C LYS A 163 -22.38 20.10 -4.64
N LEU A 164 -21.99 19.07 -3.88
CA LEU A 164 -21.96 19.17 -2.42
C LEU A 164 -20.82 20.09 -1.98
N VAL A 165 -21.16 21.15 -1.25
CA VAL A 165 -20.24 22.11 -0.60
C VAL A 165 -20.39 22.04 0.91
N ASP A 166 -19.37 22.42 1.65
CA ASP A 166 -19.36 22.38 3.10
C ASP A 166 -20.05 23.65 3.66
N ASP A 167 -21.05 23.46 4.53
CA ASP A 167 -21.76 24.56 5.21
C ASP A 167 -21.25 24.72 6.65
N HIS A 168 -20.27 25.59 6.82
CA HIS A 168 -19.66 25.86 8.12
C HIS A 168 -20.57 26.58 9.13
N SER A 169 -21.78 27.03 8.72
CA SER A 169 -22.77 27.52 9.67
C SER A 169 -23.36 26.40 10.54
N THR A 170 -23.19 25.17 10.11
CA THR A 170 -23.64 23.93 10.77
C THR A 170 -22.54 23.22 11.58
N ASP A 171 -21.38 23.86 11.79
CA ASP A 171 -20.27 23.27 12.54
C ASP A 171 -20.75 22.79 13.90
N GLN A 172 -20.65 21.47 14.15
CA GLN A 172 -21.12 20.83 15.38
C GLN A 172 -20.04 19.91 15.94
N LEU A 173 -19.77 20.05 17.25
CA LEU A 173 -18.94 19.12 18.00
C LEU A 173 -19.69 17.79 18.20
N VAL A 174 -19.04 16.71 17.84
CA VAL A 174 -19.42 15.34 18.17
C VAL A 174 -18.41 14.80 19.17
N GLU A 175 -18.90 14.46 20.35
CA GLU A 175 -18.07 13.83 21.38
C GLU A 175 -17.65 12.43 20.92
N ALA A 176 -16.36 12.12 21.06
CA ALA A 176 -15.83 10.80 20.74
C ALA A 176 -14.56 10.52 21.57
N ASP A 177 -14.48 9.34 22.15
CA ASP A 177 -13.28 8.86 22.85
C ASP A 177 -12.14 8.58 21.87
N SER A 178 -12.51 8.17 20.65
CA SER A 178 -11.54 7.92 19.56
C SER A 178 -12.08 8.34 18.21
N VAL A 179 -11.17 8.85 17.37
CA VAL A 179 -11.44 9.21 15.97
C VAL A 179 -10.61 8.32 15.06
N ILE A 180 -11.25 7.57 14.14
CA ILE A 180 -10.54 6.70 13.21
C ILE A 180 -10.68 7.19 11.78
N ILE A 181 -9.54 7.54 11.17
CA ILE A 181 -9.48 8.05 9.79
C ILE A 181 -9.37 6.87 8.82
N SER A 182 -10.37 6.72 7.94
CA SER A 182 -10.49 5.64 6.95
C SER A 182 -10.74 6.18 5.54
N VAL A 183 -9.93 7.16 5.10
CA VAL A 183 -10.11 7.90 3.83
C VAL A 183 -9.18 7.45 2.71
N SER A 184 -8.89 6.17 2.62
CA SER A 184 -7.97 5.60 1.63
C SER A 184 -6.51 5.58 2.09
N GLN A 185 -5.68 4.98 1.25
CA GLN A 185 -4.25 4.75 1.46
C GLN A 185 -3.48 5.15 0.21
N VAL A 186 -2.19 5.43 0.38
CA VAL A 186 -1.27 5.72 -0.70
C VAL A 186 -0.03 4.83 -0.60
N PRO A 187 0.69 4.59 -1.68
CA PRO A 187 1.97 3.89 -1.66
C PRO A 187 2.97 4.56 -0.71
N ARG A 188 3.89 3.78 -0.18
CA ARG A 188 5.06 4.33 0.50
C ARG A 188 6.02 4.91 -0.52
N ASP A 189 6.53 6.10 -0.24
CA ASP A 189 7.40 6.89 -1.12
C ASP A 189 8.89 6.52 -1.07
N ARG A 190 9.27 5.51 -0.28
CA ARG A 190 10.68 5.13 -0.08
C ARG A 190 11.40 4.74 -1.38
N LEU A 191 10.74 3.98 -2.27
CA LEU A 191 11.32 3.62 -3.56
C LEU A 191 11.55 4.83 -4.44
N VAL A 192 10.55 5.71 -4.53
CA VAL A 192 10.61 6.92 -5.37
C VAL A 192 11.66 7.92 -4.85
N ASN A 193 11.80 8.03 -3.53
CA ASN A 193 12.78 8.94 -2.93
C ASN A 193 14.22 8.51 -3.19
N ARG A 194 14.47 7.22 -3.41
CA ARG A 194 15.80 6.71 -3.71
C ARG A 194 16.07 6.62 -5.21
N ASP A 195 15.11 6.10 -5.96
CA ASP A 195 15.21 5.93 -7.41
C ASP A 195 14.49 7.10 -8.08
N HIS A 196 15.18 8.24 -8.25
CA HIS A 196 14.63 9.49 -8.78
C HIS A 196 14.03 9.41 -10.18
N GLU A 197 14.29 8.31 -10.90
CA GLU A 197 13.66 8.02 -12.19
C GLU A 197 12.20 7.57 -12.05
N LEU A 198 11.81 7.03 -10.89
CA LEU A 198 10.43 6.69 -10.61
C LEU A 198 9.61 7.92 -10.26
N GLN A 199 8.56 8.18 -11.01
CA GLN A 199 7.68 9.31 -10.77
C GLN A 199 6.32 8.88 -10.23
N MET A 200 5.78 9.71 -9.34
CA MET A 200 4.41 9.59 -8.84
C MET A 200 3.52 10.63 -9.51
N ASN A 201 2.27 10.26 -9.75
CA ASN A 201 1.26 11.20 -10.21
C ASN A 201 0.73 12.07 -9.05
N GLN A 202 -0.13 13.05 -9.35
CA GLN A 202 -0.73 13.94 -8.36
C GLN A 202 -1.56 13.24 -7.28
N ARG A 203 -1.98 11.98 -7.51
CA ARG A 203 -2.72 11.17 -6.54
C ARG A 203 -1.82 10.43 -5.56
N GLY A 204 -0.49 10.50 -5.76
CA GLY A 204 0.50 9.80 -4.94
C GLY A 204 0.62 8.31 -5.27
N THR A 205 0.34 7.91 -6.53
CA THR A 205 0.55 6.54 -7.04
C THR A 205 1.58 6.57 -8.15
N LEU A 206 2.25 5.43 -8.42
CA LEU A 206 3.25 5.33 -9.48
C LEU A 206 2.63 5.63 -10.84
N GLN A 207 3.38 6.40 -11.64
CA GLN A 207 3.03 6.66 -13.03
C GLN A 207 3.50 5.51 -13.91
N ILE A 208 2.61 5.01 -14.76
CA ILE A 208 2.89 3.95 -15.74
C ILE A 208 2.33 4.33 -17.10
N ASP A 209 2.84 3.69 -18.14
CA ASP A 209 2.29 3.72 -19.49
C ASP A 209 1.20 2.66 -19.71
N GLU A 210 0.74 2.50 -20.96
CA GLU A 210 -0.29 1.51 -21.34
C GLU A 210 0.21 0.06 -21.21
N GLN A 211 1.51 -0.16 -21.26
CA GLN A 211 2.16 -1.45 -21.11
C GLN A 211 2.42 -1.81 -19.64
N GLY A 212 2.21 -0.86 -18.72
CA GLY A 212 2.48 -0.99 -17.30
C GLY A 212 3.92 -0.72 -16.92
N GLU A 213 4.74 -0.21 -17.84
CA GLU A 213 6.10 0.23 -17.58
C GLU A 213 6.08 1.58 -16.88
N THR A 214 6.93 1.76 -15.87
CA THR A 214 7.06 3.00 -15.12
C THR A 214 7.92 4.00 -15.90
N THR A 215 8.17 5.17 -15.30
CA THR A 215 9.12 6.15 -15.86
C THR A 215 10.58 5.66 -15.84
N MET A 216 10.90 4.58 -15.13
CA MET A 216 12.19 3.91 -15.12
C MET A 216 12.16 2.69 -16.03
N GLU A 217 13.03 2.65 -17.06
CA GLU A 217 13.09 1.58 -18.07
C GLU A 217 13.26 0.19 -17.44
N GLY A 218 12.46 -0.78 -17.89
CA GLY A 218 12.49 -2.16 -17.40
C GLY A 218 11.83 -2.37 -16.05
N VAL A 219 11.24 -1.31 -15.47
CA VAL A 219 10.49 -1.36 -14.22
C VAL A 219 9.01 -1.26 -14.49
N PHE A 220 8.27 -2.29 -14.12
CA PHE A 220 6.83 -2.40 -14.31
C PHE A 220 6.09 -2.34 -12.98
N ALA A 221 4.85 -1.87 -12.98
CA ALA A 221 4.06 -1.79 -11.76
C ALA A 221 2.58 -2.07 -11.99
N SER A 222 1.90 -2.67 -11.02
CA SER A 222 0.43 -2.77 -10.99
C SER A 222 -0.14 -2.91 -9.59
N GLY A 223 -1.48 -3.00 -9.53
CA GLY A 223 -2.22 -3.05 -8.28
C GLY A 223 -2.31 -1.69 -7.59
N ASP A 224 -2.47 -1.70 -6.27
CA ASP A 224 -2.76 -0.49 -5.51
C ASP A 224 -1.64 0.56 -5.53
N VAL A 225 -0.41 0.16 -5.83
CA VAL A 225 0.71 1.10 -6.01
C VAL A 225 0.50 2.03 -7.21
N VAL A 226 -0.31 1.61 -8.20
CA VAL A 226 -0.65 2.37 -9.42
C VAL A 226 -2.05 2.95 -9.34
N THR A 227 -3.04 2.16 -8.91
CA THR A 227 -4.46 2.54 -9.00
C THR A 227 -5.02 3.16 -7.71
N GLY A 228 -4.27 3.12 -6.61
CA GLY A 228 -4.82 3.26 -5.26
C GLY A 228 -5.57 2.01 -4.83
N ALA A 229 -6.09 2.00 -3.60
CA ALA A 229 -6.74 0.85 -3.01
C ALA A 229 -7.93 0.35 -3.85
N LYS A 230 -7.85 -0.90 -4.32
CA LYS A 230 -8.88 -1.62 -5.08
C LYS A 230 -9.01 -3.06 -4.58
N THR A 231 -9.68 -3.91 -5.35
CA THR A 231 -9.88 -5.31 -5.02
C THR A 231 -8.70 -6.18 -5.45
N VAL A 232 -8.52 -7.32 -4.76
CA VAL A 232 -7.53 -8.34 -5.13
C VAL A 232 -7.74 -8.84 -6.57
N VAL A 233 -9.00 -9.01 -7.00
CA VAL A 233 -9.32 -9.44 -8.36
C VAL A 233 -8.80 -8.46 -9.40
N ALA A 234 -8.96 -7.16 -9.17
CA ALA A 234 -8.44 -6.12 -10.05
C ALA A 234 -6.91 -6.13 -10.11
N ALA A 235 -6.24 -6.31 -8.97
CA ALA A 235 -4.78 -6.39 -8.89
C ALA A 235 -4.24 -7.62 -9.65
N VAL A 236 -4.86 -8.79 -9.49
CA VAL A 236 -4.49 -10.03 -10.20
C VAL A 236 -4.70 -9.88 -11.70
N ALA A 237 -5.82 -9.33 -12.15
CA ALA A 237 -6.11 -9.12 -13.58
C ALA A 237 -5.06 -8.21 -14.23
N ALA A 238 -4.73 -7.09 -13.59
CA ALA A 238 -3.69 -6.18 -14.07
C ALA A 238 -2.29 -6.83 -14.08
N ALA A 239 -1.94 -7.57 -13.02
CA ALA A 239 -0.65 -8.24 -12.95
C ALA A 239 -0.45 -9.29 -14.04
N LYS A 240 -1.51 -10.02 -14.45
CA LYS A 240 -1.45 -10.99 -15.57
C LYS A 240 -1.04 -10.30 -16.88
N GLN A 241 -1.70 -9.20 -17.21
CA GLN A 241 -1.39 -8.45 -18.44
C GLN A 241 0.03 -7.90 -18.43
N ILE A 242 0.47 -7.36 -17.30
CA ILE A 242 1.82 -6.79 -17.16
C ILE A 242 2.90 -7.89 -17.20
N ALA A 243 2.62 -9.07 -16.66
CA ALA A 243 3.57 -10.21 -16.76
C ALA A 243 3.85 -10.59 -18.22
N ASP A 244 2.84 -10.58 -19.10
CA ASP A 244 3.03 -10.82 -20.54
C ASP A 244 3.90 -9.71 -21.18
N ASN A 245 3.67 -8.44 -20.81
CA ASN A 245 4.47 -7.31 -21.30
C ASN A 245 5.95 -7.40 -20.83
N MET A 246 6.16 -7.79 -19.56
CA MET A 246 7.49 -8.02 -19.01
C MET A 246 8.22 -9.15 -19.73
N ASP A 247 7.54 -10.25 -20.08
CA ASP A 247 8.13 -11.35 -20.83
C ASP A 247 8.59 -10.87 -22.22
N VAL A 248 7.76 -10.09 -22.91
CA VAL A 248 8.11 -9.48 -24.19
C VAL A 248 9.33 -8.57 -24.06
N TYR A 249 9.37 -7.72 -23.02
CA TYR A 249 10.51 -6.84 -22.73
C TYR A 249 11.79 -7.66 -22.51
N CYS A 250 11.75 -8.67 -21.64
CA CYS A 250 12.90 -9.52 -21.32
C CYS A 250 13.43 -10.29 -22.53
N ARG A 251 12.58 -10.69 -23.47
CA ARG A 251 12.98 -11.37 -24.70
C ARG A 251 13.66 -10.42 -25.68
N LYS A 252 13.24 -9.16 -25.75
CA LYS A 252 13.84 -8.13 -26.61
C LYS A 252 15.18 -7.64 -26.08
N SER A 253 15.32 -7.54 -24.77
CA SER A 253 16.55 -7.12 -24.08
C SER A 253 17.57 -8.25 -24.02
N THR A 254 18.05 -8.74 -25.17
CA THR A 254 19.08 -9.79 -25.22
C THR A 254 20.49 -9.29 -24.94
N GLY A 255 20.69 -7.98 -24.69
CA GLY A 255 21.95 -7.37 -24.29
C GLY A 255 21.95 -6.98 -22.81
N THR A 256 23.07 -7.20 -22.14
CA THR A 256 23.34 -6.65 -20.79
C THR A 256 23.14 -5.14 -20.82
N ARG A 257 22.24 -4.61 -19.96
CA ARG A 257 22.14 -3.16 -19.76
C ARG A 257 23.52 -2.68 -19.32
N ALA A 258 24.11 -1.73 -20.06
CA ALA A 258 25.41 -1.19 -19.70
C ALA A 258 25.32 -0.53 -18.30
N PRO A 259 26.31 -0.73 -17.41
CA PRO A 259 26.30 -0.11 -16.10
C PRO A 259 26.19 1.41 -16.26
N SER A 260 25.34 2.03 -15.43
CA SER A 260 25.11 3.48 -15.49
C SER A 260 26.43 4.22 -15.23
N LYS A 261 26.73 5.26 -16.02
CA LYS A 261 27.98 6.03 -15.94
C LYS A 261 28.23 6.77 -14.61
N ASN A 262 27.33 6.60 -13.61
CA ASN A 262 27.41 7.28 -12.33
C ASN A 262 28.02 6.47 -11.18
N SER A 263 28.52 5.26 -11.42
CA SER A 263 29.08 4.40 -10.37
C SER A 263 30.61 4.44 -10.23
N VAL A 264 31.31 5.32 -10.97
CA VAL A 264 32.75 5.50 -10.77
C VAL A 264 33.00 6.77 -9.98
N LYS A 265 32.86 6.71 -8.65
CA LYS A 265 33.64 7.57 -7.77
C LYS A 265 34.95 6.84 -7.49
N GLU A 266 35.99 7.28 -8.18
CA GLU A 266 37.38 6.93 -7.93
C GLU A 266 37.68 7.06 -6.44
N LYS A 267 38.04 5.94 -5.81
CA LYS A 267 38.76 5.97 -4.53
C LYS A 267 40.22 6.16 -4.87
N SER A 268 40.74 7.32 -4.56
CA SER A 268 42.17 7.60 -4.52
C SER A 268 42.87 6.71 -3.49
N PRO A 269 44.04 6.16 -3.77
CA PRO A 269 44.80 5.34 -2.84
C PRO A 269 45.55 6.22 -1.84
N SER A 270 45.36 6.03 -0.55
CA SER A 270 46.29 6.45 0.49
C SER A 270 46.80 5.21 1.20
N GLU A 271 48.13 5.07 1.09
CA GLU A 271 49.02 4.10 1.72
C GLU A 271 48.85 3.98 3.22
N GLN A 272 48.92 2.77 3.75
CA GLN A 272 49.90 2.30 4.76
C GLN A 272 49.36 1.01 5.43
N GLU A 273 50.05 -0.09 5.17
CA GLU A 273 50.14 -1.24 6.07
C GLU A 273 51.11 -0.87 7.27
N PRO A 274 51.14 -1.59 8.40
CA PRO A 274 51.28 -3.06 8.42
C PRO A 274 50.63 -3.82 9.61
N ASP A 275 50.69 -5.11 9.47
CA ASP A 275 51.09 -6.17 10.42
C ASP A 275 50.02 -7.07 11.05
N SER A 276 50.17 -8.31 10.64
CA SER A 276 50.04 -9.62 11.28
C SER A 276 48.91 -9.93 12.28
N GLY A 277 48.11 -10.93 11.87
CA GLY A 277 47.24 -11.68 12.79
C GLY A 277 46.51 -12.81 12.10
N THR A 278 47.13 -13.95 12.02
CA THR A 278 46.62 -15.25 11.56
C THR A 278 45.33 -15.66 12.26
N VAL A 279 44.22 -15.88 11.55
CA VAL A 279 43.15 -16.83 11.92
C VAL A 279 42.54 -17.46 10.69
N GLN A 280 42.33 -18.74 10.81
CA GLN A 280 42.03 -19.82 9.87
C GLN A 280 40.80 -19.65 8.97
N GLU A 281 40.93 -20.34 7.84
CA GLU A 281 39.96 -20.62 6.79
C GLU A 281 38.62 -21.14 7.29
N GLY A 282 37.55 -20.57 6.73
CA GLY A 282 36.23 -21.13 6.68
C GLY A 282 35.66 -20.90 5.28
N SER A 283 35.87 -21.86 4.40
CA SER A 283 35.33 -21.94 3.06
C SER A 283 33.80 -21.92 3.07
N PHE A 284 33.15 -21.01 2.29
CA PHE A 284 31.87 -21.27 1.64
C PHE A 284 31.47 -20.06 0.79
N LEU A 285 31.63 -20.18 -0.51
CA LEU A 285 30.73 -19.64 -1.52
C LEU A 285 31.09 -20.19 -2.89
N GLN A 286 30.46 -21.31 -3.25
CA GLN A 286 30.44 -21.79 -4.63
C GLN A 286 29.54 -20.85 -5.45
N LYS A 287 30.11 -20.33 -6.55
CA LYS A 287 29.39 -19.62 -7.60
C LYS A 287 28.35 -20.54 -8.23
N GLY A 288 27.06 -20.28 -7.98
CA GLY A 288 25.94 -20.95 -8.61
C GLY A 288 25.81 -20.52 -10.08
N GLN A 289 25.93 -21.48 -11.00
CA GLN A 289 25.65 -21.30 -12.42
C GLN A 289 24.18 -20.88 -12.62
N VAL A 290 23.99 -19.80 -13.37
CA VAL A 290 22.67 -19.36 -13.87
C VAL A 290 22.16 -20.39 -14.86
N ARG A 291 21.10 -21.11 -14.51
CA ARG A 291 20.39 -21.99 -15.45
C ARG A 291 19.47 -21.15 -16.34
N PRO A 292 19.35 -21.39 -17.64
CA PRO A 292 18.39 -20.69 -18.49
C PRO A 292 16.97 -21.00 -18.06
N ALA A 293 16.11 -19.98 -18.08
CA ALA A 293 14.70 -20.07 -17.73
C ALA A 293 14.00 -21.09 -18.65
N ARG A 294 13.40 -22.13 -18.07
CA ARG A 294 12.45 -22.99 -18.77
C ARG A 294 11.17 -22.20 -19.02
N SER A 295 10.61 -22.34 -20.22
CA SER A 295 9.30 -21.82 -20.57
C SER A 295 8.25 -22.25 -19.54
N LEU A 296 7.64 -21.27 -18.88
CA LEU A 296 6.59 -21.48 -17.86
C LEU A 296 5.30 -21.92 -18.55
N PRO A 297 4.58 -22.93 -18.02
CA PRO A 297 3.23 -23.24 -18.47
C PRO A 297 2.27 -22.08 -18.13
N ARG A 298 1.35 -21.80 -19.05
CA ARG A 298 0.33 -20.75 -18.89
C ARG A 298 -0.59 -21.07 -17.72
N PHE A 299 -0.72 -20.12 -16.82
CA PHE A 299 -1.44 -20.19 -15.56
C PHE A 299 -2.85 -19.58 -15.72
N CYS A 300 -3.71 -20.08 -16.57
CA CYS A 300 -4.93 -19.34 -16.89
C CYS A 300 -6.26 -20.09 -16.86
N ASP A 301 -6.32 -21.38 -16.57
CA ASP A 301 -7.58 -22.10 -16.79
C ASP A 301 -8.36 -22.53 -15.53
N ASP A 302 -7.88 -22.22 -14.31
CA ASP A 302 -8.53 -22.69 -13.08
C ASP A 302 -8.72 -21.60 -11.99
N LEU A 303 -9.16 -20.36 -12.38
CA LEU A 303 -9.67 -19.39 -11.41
C LEU A 303 -10.96 -18.75 -11.92
#